data_5f3df12dcb6266003268720299ffef85
#
_entry.id   5f3df12dcb6266003268720299ffef85
#
_cell.length_a   1.000
_cell.length_b   1.000
_cell.length_c   1.000
_cell.angle_alpha   90.00
_cell.angle_beta   90.00
_cell.angle_gamma   90.00
#
_symmetry.space_group_name_H-M   'P 1'
#
loop_
_entity.id
_entity.type
_entity.pdbx_description
1 polymer ?
#
loop_
_entity_poly.entity_id
_entity_poly.type
_entity_poly.pdbx_seq_one_letter_code
_entity_poly.pdbx_strand_id
1 'polypeptide(L)'
;MNEEEKVQAQEGETETAETKINDAALSKADPVKRIIAFVIDAIISMIIGLIPLVGGIIGALYMLLRDALPIEALAYKSVGKKLLKLSVVNVEDPSAKIDYAASAKRNWMFALGPIMLFFVFIPVFGWIIDILLGIALLILLIIEIVKIFSDEKGVRLGDKTAGTMVIEQ
;
A
#
# COMPACT_ATOMS: atom_id res chain seq x y z
N MET A 1 -14.37 45.83 16.03
CA MET A 1 -13.97 44.73 15.16
C MET A 1 -14.11 45.22 13.75
N ASN A 2 -12.97 45.46 13.09
CA ASN A 2 -12.91 46.03 11.75
C ASN A 2 -13.33 44.99 10.71
N GLU A 3 -13.69 45.43 9.50
CA GLU A 3 -14.07 44.48 8.40
C GLU A 3 -12.95 43.49 8.06
N GLU A 4 -11.68 43.90 8.19
CA GLU A 4 -10.52 43.02 8.02
C GLU A 4 -10.43 41.90 9.08
N GLU A 5 -10.78 42.19 10.35
CA GLU A 5 -10.83 41.15 11.39
C GLU A 5 -11.95 40.13 11.14
N LYS A 6 -13.06 40.55 10.55
CA LYS A 6 -14.17 39.64 10.19
C LYS A 6 -13.82 38.75 9.02
N VAL A 7 -13.10 39.29 8.02
CA VAL A 7 -12.66 38.53 6.85
C VAL A 7 -11.63 37.47 7.27
N GLN A 8 -10.64 37.83 8.08
CA GLN A 8 -9.64 36.87 8.61
C GLN A 8 -10.26 35.79 9.50
N ALA A 9 -11.27 36.13 10.33
CA ALA A 9 -11.97 35.14 11.14
C ALA A 9 -12.79 34.17 10.25
N GLN A 10 -13.43 34.67 9.19
CA GLN A 10 -14.19 33.86 8.26
C GLN A 10 -13.30 32.96 7.39
N GLU A 11 -12.15 33.46 6.92
CA GLU A 11 -11.15 32.65 6.20
C GLU A 11 -10.58 31.54 7.11
N GLY A 12 -10.25 31.85 8.36
CA GLY A 12 -9.78 30.87 9.33
C GLY A 12 -10.82 29.79 9.69
N GLU A 13 -12.09 30.15 9.78
CA GLU A 13 -13.18 29.19 10.00
C GLU A 13 -13.43 28.31 8.78
N THR A 14 -13.33 28.86 7.56
CA THR A 14 -13.52 28.12 6.33
C THR A 14 -12.35 27.15 6.11
N GLU A 15 -11.12 27.57 6.31
CA GLU A 15 -9.92 26.74 6.21
C GLU A 15 -9.92 25.61 7.25
N THR A 16 -10.37 25.90 8.47
CA THR A 16 -10.52 24.90 9.56
C THR A 16 -11.65 23.91 9.26
N ALA A 17 -12.73 24.37 8.64
CA ALA A 17 -13.86 23.51 8.24
C ALA A 17 -13.48 22.60 7.06
N GLU A 18 -12.80 23.12 6.05
CA GLU A 18 -12.29 22.34 4.92
C GLU A 18 -11.24 21.30 5.35
N THR A 19 -10.34 21.67 6.27
CA THR A 19 -9.37 20.73 6.84
C THR A 19 -10.05 19.62 7.63
N LYS A 20 -11.08 19.93 8.41
CA LYS A 20 -11.87 18.93 9.16
C LYS A 20 -12.70 18.03 8.26
N ILE A 21 -13.24 18.56 7.15
CA ILE A 21 -13.99 17.78 6.15
C ILE A 21 -13.03 16.84 5.42
N ASN A 22 -11.84 17.29 5.06
CA ASN A 22 -10.81 16.47 4.42
C ASN A 22 -10.27 15.38 5.38
N ASP A 23 -10.04 15.70 6.64
CA ASP A 23 -9.60 14.71 7.65
C ASP A 23 -10.72 13.70 7.99
N ALA A 24 -11.98 14.09 7.98
CA ALA A 24 -13.12 13.18 8.14
C ALA A 24 -13.34 12.29 6.90
N ALA A 25 -13.06 12.81 5.70
CA ALA A 25 -13.12 12.05 4.45
C ALA A 25 -11.96 11.03 4.30
N LEU A 26 -10.84 11.26 4.99
CA LEU A 26 -9.66 10.39 5.00
C LEU A 26 -9.62 9.50 6.25
N SER A 27 -10.75 8.86 6.58
CA SER A 27 -10.76 7.93 7.70
C SER A 27 -9.87 6.72 7.44
N LYS A 28 -9.09 6.36 8.46
CA LYS A 28 -8.22 5.18 8.47
C LYS A 28 -9.01 3.92 8.12
N ALA A 29 -8.52 3.17 7.15
CA ALA A 29 -9.08 1.86 6.82
C ALA A 29 -8.84 0.87 7.97
N ASP A 30 -9.82 -0.03 8.19
CA ASP A 30 -9.72 -1.10 9.17
C ASP A 30 -8.43 -1.91 8.96
N PRO A 31 -7.56 -2.04 10.00
CA PRO A 31 -6.34 -2.81 9.92
C PRO A 31 -6.53 -4.25 9.49
N VAL A 32 -7.61 -4.91 9.95
CA VAL A 32 -7.89 -6.31 9.61
C VAL A 32 -8.24 -6.44 8.13
N LYS A 33 -9.08 -5.56 7.59
CA LYS A 33 -9.38 -5.54 6.15
C LYS A 33 -8.11 -5.33 5.30
N ARG A 34 -7.20 -4.48 5.75
CA ARG A 34 -5.92 -4.25 5.05
C ARG A 34 -5.04 -5.50 5.02
N ILE A 35 -4.98 -6.26 6.13
CA ILE A 35 -4.24 -7.52 6.22
C ILE A 35 -4.88 -8.56 5.31
N ILE A 36 -6.21 -8.72 5.34
CA ILE A 36 -6.91 -9.67 4.48
C ILE A 36 -6.71 -9.32 3.00
N ALA A 37 -6.79 -8.03 2.63
CA ALA A 37 -6.50 -7.59 1.27
C ALA A 37 -5.08 -7.98 0.83
N PHE A 38 -4.10 -7.77 1.72
CA PHE A 38 -2.72 -8.16 1.46
C PHE A 38 -2.57 -9.68 1.29
N VAL A 39 -3.21 -10.49 2.14
CA VAL A 39 -3.17 -11.96 2.04
C VAL A 39 -3.75 -12.44 0.72
N ILE A 40 -4.88 -11.87 0.27
CA ILE A 40 -5.46 -12.18 -1.04
C ILE A 40 -4.46 -11.87 -2.17
N ASP A 41 -3.88 -10.68 -2.17
CA ASP A 41 -2.89 -10.28 -3.18
C ASP A 41 -1.63 -11.16 -3.14
N ALA A 42 -1.18 -11.57 -1.95
CA ALA A 42 -0.04 -12.47 -1.78
C ALA A 42 -0.32 -13.87 -2.32
N ILE A 43 -1.52 -14.41 -2.09
CA ILE A 43 -1.94 -15.71 -2.64
C ILE A 43 -1.95 -15.65 -4.18
N ILE A 44 -2.52 -14.59 -4.76
CA ILE A 44 -2.52 -14.40 -6.22
C ILE A 44 -1.09 -14.36 -6.76
N SER A 45 -0.22 -13.57 -6.13
CA SER A 45 1.18 -13.47 -6.52
C SER A 45 1.93 -14.80 -6.38
N MET A 46 1.64 -15.58 -5.34
CA MET A 46 2.22 -16.92 -5.12
C MET A 46 1.77 -17.89 -6.22
N ILE A 47 0.48 -17.90 -6.57
CA ILE A 47 -0.04 -18.75 -7.67
C ILE A 47 0.66 -18.39 -9.00
N ILE A 48 0.80 -17.09 -9.30
CA ILE A 48 1.54 -16.64 -10.48
C ILE A 48 3.01 -17.10 -10.39
N GLY A 49 3.61 -17.05 -9.21
CA GLY A 49 4.98 -17.46 -8.94
C GLY A 49 5.27 -18.93 -9.22
N LEU A 50 4.25 -19.79 -9.23
CA LEU A 50 4.40 -21.21 -9.57
C LEU A 50 4.70 -21.46 -11.06
N ILE A 51 4.56 -20.45 -11.93
CA ILE A 51 4.92 -20.58 -13.35
C ILE A 51 6.45 -20.63 -13.44
N PRO A 52 7.04 -21.73 -13.96
CA PRO A 52 8.49 -21.88 -14.00
C PRO A 52 9.18 -20.74 -14.75
N LEU A 53 10.33 -20.30 -14.27
CA LEU A 53 11.23 -19.30 -14.84
C LEU A 53 10.69 -17.85 -14.80
N VAL A 54 9.44 -17.61 -15.13
CA VAL A 54 8.88 -16.25 -15.27
C VAL A 54 7.93 -15.86 -14.14
N GLY A 55 7.35 -16.82 -13.45
CA GLY A 55 6.30 -16.59 -12.46
C GLY A 55 6.76 -15.71 -11.30
N GLY A 56 7.97 -15.93 -10.81
CA GLY A 56 8.54 -15.11 -9.74
C GLY A 56 8.66 -13.63 -10.14
N ILE A 57 9.07 -13.36 -11.37
CA ILE A 57 9.20 -12.00 -11.91
C ILE A 57 7.80 -11.37 -12.08
N ILE A 58 6.87 -12.11 -12.69
CA ILE A 58 5.50 -11.60 -12.91
C ILE A 58 4.79 -11.37 -11.57
N GLY A 59 4.93 -12.29 -10.62
CA GLY A 59 4.39 -12.14 -9.26
C GLY A 59 5.00 -10.96 -8.52
N ALA A 60 6.30 -10.72 -8.66
CA ALA A 60 6.98 -9.56 -8.10
C ALA A 60 6.48 -8.25 -8.72
N LEU A 61 6.33 -8.19 -10.04
CA LEU A 61 5.77 -7.02 -10.74
C LEU A 61 4.32 -6.76 -10.31
N TYR A 62 3.52 -7.81 -10.16
CA TYR A 62 2.17 -7.68 -9.61
C TYR A 62 2.20 -7.06 -8.22
N MET A 63 3.01 -7.61 -7.29
CA MET A 63 3.11 -7.09 -5.93
C MET A 63 3.64 -5.65 -5.88
N LEU A 64 4.57 -5.30 -6.76
CA LEU A 64 5.16 -3.97 -6.85
C LEU A 64 4.16 -2.93 -7.35
N LEU A 65 3.41 -3.25 -8.40
CA LEU A 65 2.56 -2.31 -9.15
C LEU A 65 1.07 -2.45 -8.85
N ARG A 66 0.68 -3.33 -7.93
CA ARG A 66 -0.72 -3.69 -7.64
C ARG A 66 -1.65 -2.52 -7.30
N ASP A 67 -1.12 -1.38 -6.86
CA ASP A 67 -1.90 -0.20 -6.50
C ASP A 67 -2.02 0.81 -7.65
N ALA A 68 -1.39 0.53 -8.79
CA ALA A 68 -1.41 1.33 -10.00
C ALA A 68 -1.72 0.49 -11.25
N LEU A 69 -2.33 -0.69 -11.07
CA LEU A 69 -2.66 -1.57 -12.22
C LEU A 69 -3.62 -0.86 -13.17
N PRO A 70 -3.31 -0.80 -14.49
CA PRO A 70 -4.13 -0.12 -15.48
C PRO A 70 -5.32 -1.00 -15.90
N ILE A 71 -6.04 -1.57 -14.93
CA ILE A 71 -7.18 -2.47 -15.17
C ILE A 71 -8.43 -1.76 -14.67
N GLU A 72 -9.24 -1.27 -15.60
CA GLU A 72 -10.50 -0.57 -15.30
C GLU A 72 -11.45 -1.43 -14.48
N ALA A 73 -11.54 -2.72 -14.80
CA ALA A 73 -12.34 -3.69 -14.04
C ALA A 73 -11.93 -3.78 -12.56
N LEU A 74 -10.71 -3.44 -12.21
CA LEU A 74 -10.20 -3.36 -10.83
C LEU A 74 -10.27 -1.93 -10.26
N ALA A 75 -10.76 -0.96 -11.01
CA ALA A 75 -10.76 0.45 -10.62
C ALA A 75 -9.35 0.94 -10.22
N TYR A 76 -8.32 0.49 -10.93
CA TYR A 76 -6.90 0.80 -10.70
C TYR A 76 -6.37 0.40 -9.31
N LYS A 77 -6.93 -0.66 -8.73
CA LYS A 77 -6.57 -1.19 -7.40
C LYS A 77 -6.10 -2.62 -7.50
N SER A 78 -5.50 -3.13 -6.42
CA SER A 78 -5.27 -4.57 -6.30
C SER A 78 -6.58 -5.34 -6.14
N VAL A 79 -6.56 -6.63 -6.46
CA VAL A 79 -7.72 -7.52 -6.32
C VAL A 79 -8.21 -7.55 -4.87
N GLY A 80 -7.28 -7.73 -3.91
CA GLY A 80 -7.64 -7.77 -2.49
C GLY A 80 -8.27 -6.48 -2.00
N LYS A 81 -7.73 -5.32 -2.41
CA LYS A 81 -8.31 -4.02 -2.04
C LYS A 81 -9.68 -3.78 -2.66
N LYS A 82 -9.87 -4.17 -3.92
CA LYS A 82 -11.18 -4.04 -4.56
C LYS A 82 -12.23 -4.87 -3.85
N LEU A 83 -11.94 -6.12 -3.52
CA LEU A 83 -12.87 -7.01 -2.82
C LEU A 83 -13.29 -6.47 -1.44
N LEU A 84 -12.37 -5.81 -0.74
CA LEU A 84 -12.60 -5.28 0.60
C LEU A 84 -12.97 -3.78 0.62
N LYS A 85 -13.29 -3.20 -0.54
CA LYS A 85 -13.67 -1.79 -0.70
C LYS A 85 -12.63 -0.83 -0.11
N LEU A 86 -11.36 -1.15 -0.28
CA LEU A 86 -10.23 -0.30 0.12
C LEU A 86 -9.72 0.51 -1.06
N SER A 87 -9.19 1.69 -0.78
CA SER A 87 -8.51 2.53 -1.76
C SER A 87 -7.21 3.08 -1.21
N VAL A 88 -6.24 3.22 -2.10
CA VAL A 88 -5.02 3.96 -1.81
C VAL A 88 -5.23 5.37 -2.35
N VAL A 89 -4.92 6.35 -1.52
CA VAL A 89 -4.99 7.76 -1.92
C VAL A 89 -3.65 8.44 -1.63
N ASN A 90 -3.33 9.45 -2.41
CA ASN A 90 -2.24 10.37 -2.09
C ASN A 90 -2.70 11.29 -0.96
N VAL A 91 -1.84 11.56 0.02
CA VAL A 91 -2.17 12.40 1.18
C VAL A 91 -2.30 13.87 0.77
N GLU A 92 -1.49 14.34 -0.20
CA GLU A 92 -1.49 15.72 -0.68
C GLU A 92 -2.63 15.98 -1.66
N ASP A 93 -2.96 14.99 -2.52
CA ASP A 93 -4.06 15.08 -3.48
C ASP A 93 -4.84 13.75 -3.50
N PRO A 94 -5.89 13.61 -2.66
CA PRO A 94 -6.68 12.39 -2.58
C PRO A 94 -7.44 12.04 -3.87
N SER A 95 -7.60 12.99 -4.81
CA SER A 95 -8.24 12.78 -6.10
C SER A 95 -7.29 12.24 -7.17
N ALA A 96 -5.98 12.40 -6.96
CA ALA A 96 -4.96 11.91 -7.88
C ALA A 96 -4.90 10.39 -7.90
N LYS A 97 -4.75 9.83 -9.10
CA LYS A 97 -4.48 8.41 -9.27
C LYS A 97 -3.07 8.07 -8.77
N ILE A 98 -2.95 6.92 -8.12
CA ILE A 98 -1.65 6.41 -7.71
C ILE A 98 -0.87 6.00 -8.97
N ASP A 99 0.30 6.58 -9.14
CA ASP A 99 1.22 6.25 -10.22
C ASP A 99 2.07 5.01 -9.92
N TYR A 100 2.79 4.53 -10.93
CA TYR A 100 3.66 3.36 -10.78
C TYR A 100 4.80 3.59 -9.79
N ALA A 101 5.33 4.81 -9.71
CA ALA A 101 6.42 5.14 -8.82
C ALA A 101 5.97 5.11 -7.35
N ALA A 102 4.80 5.67 -7.04
CA ALA A 102 4.21 5.62 -5.72
C ALA A 102 3.86 4.16 -5.32
N SER A 103 3.26 3.37 -6.25
CA SER A 103 2.98 1.96 -6.01
C SER A 103 4.27 1.18 -5.74
N ALA A 104 5.32 1.39 -6.52
CA ALA A 104 6.61 0.73 -6.32
C ALA A 104 7.26 1.12 -4.99
N LYS A 105 7.30 2.41 -4.66
CA LYS A 105 7.88 2.92 -3.39
C LYS A 105 7.20 2.33 -2.16
N ARG A 106 5.88 2.10 -2.21
CA ARG A 106 5.14 1.56 -1.06
C ARG A 106 5.17 0.04 -0.95
N ASN A 107 5.42 -0.68 -2.06
CA ASN A 107 5.28 -2.13 -2.10
C ASN A 107 6.60 -2.89 -2.38
N TRP A 108 7.74 -2.19 -2.54
CA TRP A 108 9.00 -2.81 -2.97
C TRP A 108 9.40 -4.03 -2.14
N MET A 109 9.22 -3.97 -0.81
CA MET A 109 9.59 -5.06 0.09
C MET A 109 8.76 -6.32 -0.16
N PHE A 110 7.49 -6.19 -0.52
CA PHE A 110 6.61 -7.32 -0.80
C PHE A 110 6.86 -7.96 -2.16
N ALA A 111 7.50 -7.25 -3.10
CA ALA A 111 7.91 -7.79 -4.39
C ALA A 111 9.08 -8.78 -4.26
N LEU A 112 9.84 -8.71 -3.16
CA LEU A 112 10.96 -9.64 -2.93
C LEU A 112 10.47 -11.07 -2.66
N GLY A 113 9.30 -11.25 -2.04
CA GLY A 113 8.74 -12.57 -1.75
C GLY A 113 8.62 -13.47 -2.99
N PRO A 114 7.92 -13.06 -4.05
CA PRO A 114 7.82 -13.85 -5.29
C PRO A 114 9.17 -14.08 -5.99
N ILE A 115 10.14 -13.16 -5.85
CA ILE A 115 11.49 -13.32 -6.41
C ILE A 115 12.21 -14.50 -5.75
N MET A 116 11.98 -14.75 -4.46
CA MET A 116 12.57 -15.89 -3.74
C MET A 116 12.24 -17.22 -4.40
N LEU A 117 11.06 -17.37 -5.03
CA LEU A 117 10.71 -18.59 -5.76
C LEU A 117 11.70 -18.92 -6.90
N PHE A 118 12.39 -17.91 -7.44
CA PHE A 118 13.43 -18.13 -8.42
C PHE A 118 14.69 -18.79 -7.81
N PHE A 119 15.06 -18.39 -6.59
CA PHE A 119 16.25 -18.92 -5.92
C PHE A 119 16.09 -20.35 -5.42
N VAL A 120 14.85 -20.83 -5.24
CA VAL A 120 14.55 -22.24 -4.89
C VAL A 120 15.18 -23.20 -5.90
N PHE A 121 15.30 -22.80 -7.17
CA PHE A 121 15.91 -23.62 -8.23
C PHE A 121 17.44 -23.64 -8.22
N ILE A 122 18.09 -22.88 -7.33
CA ILE A 122 19.55 -22.82 -7.17
C ILE A 122 19.92 -23.58 -5.89
N PRO A 123 20.34 -24.84 -5.97
CA PRO A 123 20.61 -25.64 -4.78
C PRO A 123 21.72 -25.03 -3.91
N VAL A 124 21.57 -25.16 -2.60
CA VAL A 124 22.48 -24.70 -1.54
C VAL A 124 22.57 -23.18 -1.46
N PHE A 125 23.14 -22.49 -2.45
CA PHE A 125 23.32 -21.02 -2.42
C PHE A 125 21.96 -20.28 -2.45
N GLY A 126 21.03 -20.70 -3.30
CA GLY A 126 19.70 -20.12 -3.37
C GLY A 126 18.93 -20.32 -2.06
N TRP A 127 19.00 -21.50 -1.47
CA TRP A 127 18.35 -21.79 -0.19
C TRP A 127 18.90 -20.95 0.97
N ILE A 128 20.22 -20.72 1.01
CA ILE A 128 20.83 -19.83 2.01
C ILE A 128 20.32 -18.39 1.82
N ILE A 129 20.28 -17.90 0.58
CA ILE A 129 19.76 -16.57 0.26
C ILE A 129 18.29 -16.47 0.68
N ASP A 130 17.47 -17.48 0.35
CA ASP A 130 16.05 -17.49 0.69
C ASP A 130 15.81 -17.47 2.20
N ILE A 131 16.60 -18.21 2.97
CA ILE A 131 16.49 -18.20 4.45
C ILE A 131 16.80 -16.81 4.99
N LEU A 132 17.93 -16.21 4.56
CA LEU A 132 18.33 -14.89 5.05
C LEU A 132 17.35 -13.80 4.65
N LEU A 133 16.91 -13.82 3.39
CA LEU A 133 15.93 -12.87 2.86
C LEU A 133 14.56 -13.08 3.51
N GLY A 134 14.14 -14.32 3.73
CA GLY A 134 12.90 -14.66 4.41
C GLY A 134 12.85 -14.13 5.83
N ILE A 135 13.94 -14.26 6.59
CA ILE A 135 14.03 -13.68 7.94
C ILE A 135 13.91 -12.15 7.88
N ALA A 136 14.64 -11.50 6.96
CA ALA A 136 14.57 -10.05 6.81
C ALA A 136 13.17 -9.57 6.42
N LEU A 137 12.50 -10.26 5.49
CA LEU A 137 11.13 -9.95 5.08
C LEU A 137 10.12 -10.19 6.20
N LEU A 138 10.31 -11.23 7.02
CA LEU A 138 9.45 -11.48 8.18
C LEU A 138 9.53 -10.34 9.19
N ILE A 139 10.74 -9.85 9.49
CA ILE A 139 10.95 -8.71 10.38
C ILE A 139 10.26 -7.46 9.80
N LEU A 140 10.47 -7.16 8.52
CA LEU A 140 9.83 -6.04 7.85
C LEU A 140 8.30 -6.16 7.87
N LEU A 141 7.75 -7.34 7.64
CA LEU A 141 6.31 -7.59 7.69
C LEU A 141 5.74 -7.31 9.09
N ILE A 142 6.43 -7.75 10.13
CA ILE A 142 6.03 -7.48 11.53
C ILE A 142 6.01 -5.96 11.78
N ILE A 143 7.05 -5.25 11.36
CA ILE A 143 7.14 -3.79 11.51
C ILE A 143 5.96 -3.11 10.77
N GLU A 144 5.66 -3.52 9.54
CA GLU A 144 4.55 -2.99 8.74
C GLU A 144 3.19 -3.24 9.42
N ILE A 145 2.97 -4.44 9.95
CA ILE A 145 1.74 -4.77 10.69
C ILE A 145 1.63 -3.91 11.96
N VAL A 146 2.69 -3.84 12.78
CA VAL A 146 2.69 -3.02 13.99
C VAL A 146 2.36 -1.56 13.66
N LYS A 147 2.92 -1.02 12.57
CA LYS A 147 2.64 0.35 12.11
C LYS A 147 1.17 0.55 11.74
N ILE A 148 0.52 -0.40 11.07
CA ILE A 148 -0.91 -0.31 10.73
C ILE A 148 -1.78 -0.14 11.97
N PHE A 149 -1.43 -0.82 13.09
CA PHE A 149 -2.21 -0.75 14.33
C PHE A 149 -1.86 0.47 15.18
N SER A 150 -0.57 0.83 15.27
CA SER A 150 -0.09 1.86 16.20
C SER A 150 -0.13 3.28 15.64
N ASP A 151 -0.18 3.45 14.32
CA ASP A 151 -0.26 4.77 13.70
C ASP A 151 -1.71 5.27 13.69
N GLU A 152 -1.94 6.55 14.03
CA GLU A 152 -3.28 7.16 14.10
C GLU A 152 -4.00 7.11 12.75
N LYS A 153 -3.28 7.38 11.65
CA LYS A 153 -3.78 7.29 10.26
C LYS A 153 -3.55 5.91 9.63
N GLY A 154 -2.99 4.95 10.38
CA GLY A 154 -2.67 3.60 9.91
C GLY A 154 -1.61 3.59 8.81
N VAL A 155 -0.74 4.59 8.75
CA VAL A 155 0.28 4.75 7.71
C VAL A 155 1.44 3.80 7.98
N ARG A 156 1.70 2.88 7.05
CA ARG A 156 2.83 1.96 7.09
C ARG A 156 4.13 2.66 6.68
N LEU A 157 5.26 1.97 6.85
CA LEU A 157 6.54 2.48 6.38
C LEU A 157 6.53 2.74 4.87
N GLY A 158 6.04 1.78 4.10
CA GLY A 158 5.88 1.91 2.66
C GLY A 158 4.90 3.02 2.26
N ASP A 159 3.79 3.17 2.97
CA ASP A 159 2.82 4.25 2.73
C ASP A 159 3.47 5.63 2.96
N LYS A 160 4.26 5.76 4.04
CA LYS A 160 4.97 7.00 4.39
C LYS A 160 5.99 7.39 3.32
N THR A 161 6.76 6.43 2.80
CA THR A 161 7.76 6.69 1.75
C THR A 161 7.16 7.11 0.42
N ALA A 162 5.89 6.77 0.18
CA ALA A 162 5.16 7.09 -1.04
C ALA A 162 4.17 8.27 -0.89
N GLY A 163 4.06 8.88 0.30
CA GLY A 163 3.09 9.95 0.57
C GLY A 163 1.63 9.50 0.41
N THR A 164 1.32 8.27 0.79
CA THR A 164 0.00 7.67 0.57
C THR A 164 -0.62 7.13 1.85
N MET A 165 -1.92 6.91 1.84
CA MET A 165 -2.64 6.20 2.89
C MET A 165 -3.71 5.28 2.31
N VAL A 166 -4.26 4.38 3.13
CA VAL A 166 -5.36 3.50 2.73
C VAL A 166 -6.62 3.92 3.46
N ILE A 167 -7.70 4.12 2.70
CA ILE A 167 -9.03 4.48 3.18
C ILE A 167 -10.05 3.41 2.81
N GLU A 168 -11.21 3.38 3.49
CA GLU A 168 -12.38 2.63 3.07
C GLU A 168 -13.22 3.46 2.09
N GLN A 169 -13.94 2.76 1.17
CA GLN A 169 -14.87 3.35 0.22
C GLN A 169 -16.29 2.89 0.50
#